data_e2a9a288130f2f7aaceaf05b2f3891a9
#
_entry.id   e2a9a288130f2f7aaceaf05b2f3891a9
#
_cell.length_a   1.000
_cell.length_b   1.000
_cell.length_c   1.000
_cell.angle_alpha   90.00
_cell.angle_beta   90.00
_cell.angle_gamma   90.00
#
_symmetry.space_group_name_H-M   'P 1'
#
loop_
_entity.id
_entity.type
_entity.pdbx_description
1 polymer ?
#
loop_
_entity_poly.entity_id
_entity_poly.type
_entity_poly.pdbx_seq_one_letter_code
_entity_poly.pdbx_strand_id
1 'polypeptide(L)'
;MDSIKMTTEQQLPKGWKKTTLGEICEIFDSKRVPLNREQREQRINNKKTDELFPYYGATGEVGKIDDYIFDGEFVLLGEDAAPFFEPNKDVAYCVKGRFWVNNHAHILSSSVLENLYICHYLNQFNFSGYVSGTTRLKLSQGSMKRIPIIYPTSKETQQAIVNKIESLFDEIDEGIGRLKTAVQQIQQYRQSLLKNAFNGELTKEWRSKHADTLPSENKLLAQIQTTREQHHAQQLADWQTAVSQWEQNGKEGKKPSKPKAPAQAVKFEDNFAGLPSGWGAIKINQVAEIFTGATPLKSNANYYENGSIPWVTSGSLNNEFVDSADSFVTDLALKETNLKLLPKHTLLVAMYGEGKTRGKCSELLIEATTNQAIAGIVLNEKYPISRKFLKFYMFKNYADIRRQSSGGVQPNLNLSLVGNIIFPLPCLAEQTQIVAILENKLTACDQLAVELAKQLKQAELLKQAVLKAAFSGSLLDK
;
A
#
# COMPACT_ATOMS: atom_id res chain seq x y z
N MET A 1 4.65 24.65 -15.56
CA MET A 1 5.95 25.34 -15.82
C MET A 1 5.69 26.83 -15.77
N ASP A 2 5.63 27.40 -14.59
CA ASP A 2 5.63 28.85 -14.46
C ASP A 2 6.68 29.22 -13.44
N SER A 3 7.80 29.66 -13.99
CA SER A 3 8.89 30.30 -13.28
C SER A 3 8.35 31.57 -12.65
N ILE A 4 8.06 31.56 -11.35
CA ILE A 4 7.87 32.82 -10.64
C ILE A 4 9.23 33.52 -10.65
N LYS A 5 9.45 34.32 -11.69
CA LYS A 5 10.41 35.40 -11.65
C LYS A 5 9.96 36.30 -10.49
N MET A 6 10.75 36.35 -9.43
CA MET A 6 10.63 37.41 -8.43
C MET A 6 10.97 38.72 -9.15
N THR A 7 9.97 39.29 -9.83
CA THR A 7 9.99 40.63 -10.38
C THR A 7 9.29 41.50 -9.36
N THR A 8 9.95 42.63 -9.08
CA THR A 8 9.54 43.79 -8.32
C THR A 8 9.83 43.74 -6.82
N GLU A 9 10.47 44.77 -6.35
CA GLU A 9 10.73 45.16 -4.97
C GLU A 9 9.43 45.04 -4.12
N GLN A 10 9.20 43.85 -3.55
CA GLN A 10 8.23 43.77 -2.45
C GLN A 10 8.78 44.64 -1.33
N GLN A 11 8.09 45.73 -1.01
CA GLN A 11 8.40 46.54 0.14
C GLN A 11 8.42 45.64 1.39
N LEU A 12 9.57 45.61 2.06
CA LEU A 12 9.68 44.85 3.30
C LEU A 12 8.68 45.40 4.32
N PRO A 13 8.10 44.56 5.19
CA PRO A 13 7.29 45.02 6.29
C PRO A 13 8.04 46.07 7.13
N LYS A 14 7.31 47.01 7.73
CA LYS A 14 7.93 48.04 8.57
C LYS A 14 8.75 47.42 9.72
N GLY A 15 9.98 47.87 9.89
CA GLY A 15 10.88 47.33 10.88
C GLY A 15 11.63 46.06 10.48
N TRP A 16 11.50 45.61 9.21
CA TRP A 16 12.26 44.47 8.69
C TRP A 16 13.50 44.93 7.92
N LYS A 17 14.54 44.09 7.94
CA LYS A 17 15.77 44.24 7.15
C LYS A 17 16.01 43.06 6.26
N LYS A 18 16.78 43.27 5.19
CA LYS A 18 17.30 42.25 4.29
C LYS A 18 18.82 42.31 4.33
N THR A 19 19.46 41.13 4.47
CA THR A 19 20.91 40.95 4.46
C THR A 19 21.23 39.59 3.85
N THR A 20 22.45 39.08 4.02
CA THR A 20 22.85 37.73 3.64
C THR A 20 23.24 36.89 4.85
N LEU A 21 23.19 35.57 4.73
CA LEU A 21 23.62 34.66 5.81
C LEU A 21 25.08 34.92 6.20
N GLY A 22 25.94 35.21 5.21
CA GLY A 22 27.35 35.48 5.46
C GLY A 22 27.62 36.76 6.25
N GLU A 23 26.70 37.75 6.26
CA GLU A 23 26.81 39.00 7.03
C GLU A 23 26.23 38.88 8.45
N ILE A 24 25.25 37.98 8.64
CA ILE A 24 24.51 37.92 9.91
C ILE A 24 24.82 36.68 10.76
N CYS A 25 25.43 35.64 10.16
CA CYS A 25 25.77 34.40 10.81
C CYS A 25 27.29 34.23 10.92
N GLU A 26 27.75 33.77 12.08
CA GLU A 26 29.07 33.19 12.25
C GLU A 26 29.07 31.75 11.73
N ILE A 27 30.10 31.35 10.98
CA ILE A 27 30.21 30.06 10.31
C ILE A 27 31.37 29.27 10.90
N PHE A 28 31.09 28.07 11.39
CA PHE A 28 32.03 27.24 12.13
C PHE A 28 32.58 26.06 11.34
N ASP A 29 32.44 26.03 10.05
CA ASP A 29 32.82 24.92 9.17
C ASP A 29 34.30 24.54 9.29
N SER A 30 35.19 25.49 9.61
CA SER A 30 36.61 25.23 9.80
C SER A 30 36.93 24.37 11.05
N LYS A 31 35.99 24.27 11.98
CA LYS A 31 36.14 23.43 13.19
C LYS A 31 35.70 21.98 12.97
N ARG A 32 35.15 21.64 11.81
CA ARG A 32 34.70 20.28 11.51
C ARG A 32 35.87 19.31 11.40
N VAL A 33 35.73 18.13 11.98
CA VAL A 33 36.65 17.00 11.85
C VAL A 33 35.90 15.83 11.26
N PRO A 34 36.02 15.58 9.94
CA PRO A 34 35.32 14.47 9.30
C PRO A 34 35.92 13.13 9.72
N LEU A 35 35.06 12.18 10.07
CA LEU A 35 35.44 10.83 10.39
C LEU A 35 34.64 9.87 9.45
N ASN A 36 35.32 8.90 8.89
CA ASN A 36 34.65 7.84 8.15
C ASN A 36 33.96 6.85 9.11
N ARG A 37 33.16 5.94 8.55
CA ARG A 37 32.37 4.99 9.33
C ARG A 37 33.27 4.09 10.20
N GLU A 38 34.34 3.57 9.64
CA GLU A 38 35.26 2.67 10.34
C GLU A 38 35.95 3.37 11.53
N GLN A 39 36.44 4.60 11.34
CA GLN A 39 37.04 5.42 12.41
C GLN A 39 36.04 5.66 13.54
N ARG A 40 34.77 5.93 13.24
CA ARG A 40 33.74 6.10 14.28
C ARG A 40 33.46 4.80 15.02
N GLU A 41 33.28 3.69 14.31
CA GLU A 41 33.04 2.37 14.91
C GLU A 41 34.20 1.95 15.84
N GLN A 42 35.44 2.20 15.46
CA GLN A 42 36.60 1.94 16.31
C GLN A 42 36.58 2.78 17.61
N ARG A 43 36.19 4.06 17.53
CA ARG A 43 36.15 4.98 18.69
C ARG A 43 35.03 4.63 19.67
N ILE A 44 33.90 4.14 19.23
CA ILE A 44 32.75 3.78 20.08
C ILE A 44 32.76 2.33 20.55
N ASN A 45 33.68 1.51 20.04
CA ASN A 45 33.80 0.12 20.44
C ASN A 45 34.03 0.01 21.94
N ASN A 46 33.21 -0.81 22.62
CA ASN A 46 33.21 -1.01 24.08
C ASN A 46 32.83 0.20 24.93
N LYS A 47 32.28 1.29 24.35
CA LYS A 47 31.72 2.42 25.09
C LYS A 47 30.26 2.20 25.45
N LYS A 48 29.83 2.72 26.60
CA LYS A 48 28.42 2.72 26.97
C LYS A 48 27.69 3.86 26.28
N THR A 49 26.39 3.69 26.06
CA THR A 49 25.54 4.66 25.33
C THR A 49 25.49 6.03 26.02
N ASP A 50 25.58 6.08 27.32
CA ASP A 50 25.62 7.30 28.16
C ASP A 50 26.96 8.06 28.12
N GLU A 51 28.02 7.44 27.59
CA GLU A 51 29.32 8.04 27.35
C GLU A 51 29.47 8.63 25.94
N LEU A 52 28.41 8.54 25.09
CA LEU A 52 28.48 8.90 23.69
C LEU A 52 27.68 10.17 23.38
N PHE A 53 28.24 10.99 22.49
CA PHE A 53 27.63 12.21 21.98
C PHE A 53 27.03 12.02 20.60
N PRO A 54 25.98 12.80 20.22
CA PRO A 54 25.40 12.76 18.88
C PRO A 54 26.43 13.14 17.82
N TYR A 55 26.40 12.40 16.69
CA TYR A 55 27.17 12.67 15.49
C TYR A 55 26.24 13.05 14.35
N TYR A 56 26.29 14.31 13.88
CA TYR A 56 25.36 14.87 12.92
C TYR A 56 25.91 14.89 11.51
N GLY A 57 25.00 14.78 10.53
CA GLY A 57 25.25 14.86 9.09
C GLY A 57 24.35 15.88 8.39
N ALA A 58 24.16 15.73 7.08
CA ALA A 58 23.39 16.67 6.27
C ALA A 58 21.91 16.81 6.68
N THR A 59 21.30 15.77 7.23
CA THR A 59 19.84 15.68 7.45
C THR A 59 19.47 15.27 8.88
N GLY A 60 20.40 15.36 9.83
CA GLY A 60 20.15 14.98 11.22
C GLY A 60 21.24 14.10 11.82
N GLU A 61 20.91 13.46 12.93
CA GLU A 61 21.83 12.54 13.62
C GLU A 61 22.03 11.26 12.80
N VAL A 62 23.29 10.93 12.52
CA VAL A 62 23.69 9.75 11.73
C VAL A 62 24.44 8.71 12.57
N GLY A 63 24.54 8.91 13.87
CA GLY A 63 25.16 7.98 14.81
C GLY A 63 25.67 8.67 16.07
N LYS A 64 26.54 7.97 16.80
CA LYS A 64 27.17 8.45 18.04
C LYS A 64 28.68 8.45 17.90
N ILE A 65 29.34 9.20 18.78
CA ILE A 65 30.80 9.29 18.91
C ILE A 65 31.17 9.47 20.39
N ASP A 66 32.41 9.16 20.76
CA ASP A 66 32.92 9.18 22.12
C ASP A 66 33.42 10.57 22.61
N ASP A 67 33.26 11.59 21.78
CA ASP A 67 33.74 12.93 22.05
C ASP A 67 32.86 13.97 21.34
N TYR A 68 33.07 15.27 21.62
CA TYR A 68 32.36 16.36 20.99
C TYR A 68 33.31 17.46 20.52
N ILE A 69 32.91 18.21 19.49
CA ILE A 69 33.63 19.38 18.99
C ILE A 69 32.89 20.67 19.37
N PHE A 70 31.57 20.59 19.46
CA PHE A 70 30.71 21.74 19.73
C PHE A 70 29.97 21.55 21.06
N ASP A 71 29.83 22.64 21.81
CA ASP A 71 28.97 22.73 22.98
C ASP A 71 28.23 24.08 22.92
N GLY A 72 26.89 24.01 22.80
CA GLY A 72 26.04 25.19 22.62
C GLY A 72 24.84 24.94 21.69
N GLU A 73 24.26 26.02 21.16
CA GLU A 73 23.13 25.98 20.24
C GLU A 73 23.55 26.46 18.84
N PHE A 74 23.29 25.64 17.82
CA PHE A 74 23.70 25.91 16.44
C PHE A 74 22.62 25.50 15.48
N VAL A 75 22.63 26.12 14.29
CA VAL A 75 21.87 25.67 13.11
C VAL A 75 22.82 24.83 12.25
N LEU A 76 22.39 23.63 11.93
CA LEU A 76 23.05 22.78 10.94
C LEU A 76 22.27 22.83 9.63
N LEU A 77 22.96 23.21 8.55
CA LEU A 77 22.40 23.29 7.19
C LEU A 77 23.10 22.29 6.30
N GLY A 78 22.36 21.43 5.63
CA GLY A 78 22.94 20.43 4.73
C GLY A 78 23.85 21.04 3.67
N GLU A 79 25.09 20.53 3.56
CA GLU A 79 26.07 20.95 2.55
C GLU A 79 25.93 20.10 1.28
N ASP A 80 25.83 18.78 1.40
CA ASP A 80 25.67 17.88 0.27
C ASP A 80 24.68 16.75 0.57
N ALA A 81 24.08 16.21 -0.50
CA ALA A 81 23.05 15.19 -0.43
C ALA A 81 21.85 15.53 0.49
N ALA A 82 21.63 16.82 0.76
CA ALA A 82 20.44 17.29 1.46
C ALA A 82 19.25 17.45 0.50
N PRO A 83 18.01 17.39 1.00
CA PRO A 83 16.78 17.36 0.16
C PRO A 83 16.35 18.78 -0.28
N PHE A 84 17.24 19.55 -0.91
CA PHE A 84 17.04 20.97 -1.23
C PHE A 84 15.79 21.28 -2.07
N PHE A 85 15.27 20.30 -2.80
CA PHE A 85 14.10 20.46 -3.67
C PHE A 85 12.97 19.47 -3.34
N GLU A 86 13.09 18.75 -2.23
CA GLU A 86 12.06 17.83 -1.78
C GLU A 86 11.09 18.57 -0.86
N PRO A 87 9.81 18.71 -1.25
CA PRO A 87 8.84 19.37 -0.40
C PRO A 87 8.67 18.61 0.92
N ASN A 88 8.45 19.32 2.01
CA ASN A 88 8.23 18.77 3.36
C ASN A 88 9.41 18.02 3.97
N LYS A 89 10.62 18.22 3.46
CA LYS A 89 11.85 17.74 4.08
C LYS A 89 12.73 18.90 4.50
N ASP A 90 13.19 18.85 5.73
CA ASP A 90 14.05 19.88 6.29
C ASP A 90 15.46 19.78 5.74
N VAL A 91 16.02 20.93 5.36
CA VAL A 91 17.43 21.09 4.94
C VAL A 91 18.28 21.70 6.04
N ALA A 92 17.64 22.36 7.02
CA ALA A 92 18.27 22.95 8.19
C ALA A 92 17.58 22.47 9.47
N TYR A 93 18.33 22.27 10.53
CA TYR A 93 17.82 21.86 11.83
C TYR A 93 18.68 22.44 12.95
N CYS A 94 18.06 22.69 14.10
CA CYS A 94 18.75 23.19 15.28
C CYS A 94 19.27 22.05 16.15
N VAL A 95 20.46 22.23 16.71
CA VAL A 95 21.08 21.32 17.68
C VAL A 95 21.50 22.06 18.91
N LYS A 96 21.43 21.38 20.06
CA LYS A 96 21.78 21.95 21.35
C LYS A 96 22.59 20.98 22.18
N GLY A 97 23.56 21.52 22.96
CA GLY A 97 24.43 20.76 23.86
C GLY A 97 25.73 20.32 23.19
N ARG A 98 26.23 19.15 23.58
CA ARG A 98 27.51 18.60 23.11
C ARG A 98 27.32 17.65 21.96
N PHE A 99 28.01 17.90 20.83
CA PHE A 99 27.85 17.11 19.63
C PHE A 99 29.06 17.20 18.71
N TRP A 100 29.08 16.30 17.72
CA TRP A 100 30.05 16.29 16.62
C TRP A 100 29.34 16.43 15.28
N VAL A 101 29.94 17.11 14.32
CA VAL A 101 29.38 17.31 12.97
C VAL A 101 30.38 16.82 11.92
N ASN A 102 29.91 16.11 10.92
CA ASN A 102 30.72 15.73 9.77
C ASN A 102 30.82 16.87 8.75
N ASN A 103 31.49 16.62 7.61
CA ASN A 103 31.66 17.58 6.52
C ASN A 103 30.46 17.70 5.57
N HIS A 104 29.29 17.12 5.91
CA HIS A 104 28.10 17.17 5.09
C HIS A 104 27.08 18.20 5.57
N ALA A 105 27.37 18.95 6.62
CA ALA A 105 26.54 20.05 7.11
C ALA A 105 27.38 21.28 7.42
N HIS A 106 26.89 22.46 7.04
CA HIS A 106 27.40 23.77 7.50
C HIS A 106 26.89 24.00 8.91
N ILE A 107 27.70 24.73 9.71
CA ILE A 107 27.41 25.04 11.11
C ILE A 107 27.32 26.55 11.25
N LEU A 108 26.15 27.04 11.65
CA LEU A 108 25.81 28.45 11.73
C LEU A 108 25.35 28.83 13.14
N SER A 109 25.61 30.04 13.54
CA SER A 109 25.01 30.70 14.71
C SER A 109 24.90 32.19 14.43
N SER A 110 24.02 32.90 15.14
CA SER A 110 23.89 34.35 15.01
C SER A 110 23.64 34.96 16.37
N SER A 111 24.28 36.12 16.62
CA SER A 111 24.00 36.96 17.79
C SER A 111 22.78 37.89 17.57
N VAL A 112 22.37 38.04 16.33
CA VAL A 112 21.31 38.96 15.90
C VAL A 112 19.98 38.24 15.74
N LEU A 113 19.99 37.00 15.19
CA LEU A 113 18.80 36.18 14.92
C LEU A 113 18.74 35.00 15.89
N GLU A 114 17.52 34.61 16.23
CA GLU A 114 17.27 33.34 16.90
C GLU A 114 17.59 32.17 15.96
N ASN A 115 18.28 31.14 16.46
CA ASN A 115 18.67 29.99 15.65
C ASN A 115 17.45 29.28 15.01
N LEU A 116 16.32 29.14 15.73
CA LEU A 116 15.08 28.59 15.18
C LEU A 116 14.52 29.46 14.08
N TYR A 117 14.63 30.79 14.16
CA TYR A 117 14.24 31.68 13.07
C TYR A 117 15.01 31.38 11.77
N ILE A 118 16.34 31.26 11.88
CA ILE A 118 17.21 30.92 10.75
C ILE A 118 16.84 29.54 10.19
N CYS A 119 16.64 28.56 11.05
CA CYS A 119 16.27 27.20 10.68
C CYS A 119 14.97 27.17 9.87
N HIS A 120 13.89 27.76 10.39
CA HIS A 120 12.61 27.85 9.69
C HIS A 120 12.67 28.64 8.39
N TYR A 121 13.45 29.73 8.37
CA TYR A 121 13.67 30.49 7.14
C TYR A 121 14.32 29.65 6.05
N LEU A 122 15.35 28.87 6.41
CA LEU A 122 16.06 28.01 5.45
C LEU A 122 15.20 26.85 4.96
N ASN A 123 14.32 26.30 5.79
CA ASN A 123 13.45 25.18 5.41
C ASN A 123 12.35 25.57 4.42
N GLN A 124 12.05 26.86 4.25
CA GLN A 124 11.15 27.33 3.19
C GLN A 124 11.90 28.01 2.00
N PHE A 125 13.23 28.20 2.11
CA PHE A 125 14.01 28.91 1.11
C PHE A 125 14.13 28.09 -0.19
N ASN A 126 14.00 28.77 -1.34
CA ASN A 126 14.23 28.15 -2.64
C ASN A 126 15.71 28.16 -2.98
N PHE A 127 16.37 27.01 -2.92
CA PHE A 127 17.80 26.86 -3.19
C PHE A 127 18.17 26.85 -4.68
N SER A 128 17.24 27.10 -5.62
CA SER A 128 17.55 27.21 -7.06
C SER A 128 18.59 28.30 -7.30
N GLY A 129 19.68 27.94 -8.01
CA GLY A 129 20.79 28.83 -8.28
C GLY A 129 21.84 28.94 -7.16
N TYR A 130 21.61 28.30 -6.00
CA TYR A 130 22.58 28.24 -4.89
C TYR A 130 23.27 26.90 -4.78
N VAL A 131 22.63 25.83 -5.22
CA VAL A 131 23.18 24.46 -5.23
C VAL A 131 23.69 24.08 -6.60
N SER A 132 24.70 23.22 -6.64
CA SER A 132 25.29 22.66 -7.86
C SER A 132 25.24 21.12 -7.82
N GLY A 133 25.47 20.48 -8.99
CA GLY A 133 25.42 19.02 -9.13
C GLY A 133 24.08 18.54 -9.70
N THR A 134 24.05 17.30 -10.20
CA THR A 134 22.86 16.67 -10.78
C THR A 134 22.38 15.48 -9.94
N THR A 135 23.25 14.54 -9.67
CA THR A 135 22.91 13.33 -8.87
C THR A 135 23.10 13.57 -7.36
N ARG A 136 24.09 14.38 -7.01
CA ARG A 136 24.36 14.76 -5.61
C ARG A 136 24.45 16.28 -5.57
N LEU A 137 23.40 16.89 -5.07
CA LEU A 137 23.33 18.35 -4.90
C LEU A 137 24.27 18.80 -3.80
N LYS A 138 24.97 19.90 -4.05
CA LYS A 138 25.92 20.51 -3.11
C LYS A 138 25.69 22.00 -2.97
N LEU A 139 25.56 22.47 -1.74
CA LEU A 139 25.58 23.86 -1.34
C LEU A 139 26.99 24.22 -0.85
N SER A 140 27.74 24.98 -1.64
CA SER A 140 29.07 25.44 -1.19
C SER A 140 28.94 26.52 -0.13
N GLN A 141 29.95 26.67 0.75
CA GLN A 141 29.98 27.74 1.74
C GLN A 141 29.87 29.13 1.10
N GLY A 142 30.49 29.34 -0.08
CA GLY A 142 30.41 30.60 -0.81
C GLY A 142 28.99 30.88 -1.34
N SER A 143 28.25 29.86 -1.78
CA SER A 143 26.85 29.99 -2.17
C SER A 143 25.96 30.21 -0.96
N MET A 144 26.18 29.48 0.12
CA MET A 144 25.45 29.64 1.39
C MET A 144 25.56 31.08 1.93
N LYS A 145 26.77 31.65 1.94
CA LYS A 145 26.98 33.04 2.41
C LYS A 145 26.16 34.06 1.65
N ARG A 146 25.85 33.81 0.35
CA ARG A 146 25.05 34.71 -0.49
C ARG A 146 23.53 34.53 -0.36
N ILE A 147 23.06 33.56 0.39
CA ILE A 147 21.62 33.36 0.61
C ILE A 147 21.06 34.61 1.29
N PRO A 148 20.08 35.30 0.68
CA PRO A 148 19.43 36.44 1.30
C PRO A 148 18.57 35.98 2.47
N ILE A 149 18.53 36.76 3.53
CA ILE A 149 17.64 36.56 4.67
C ILE A 149 16.92 37.85 4.99
N ILE A 150 15.61 37.78 5.24
CA ILE A 150 14.80 38.90 5.69
C ILE A 150 14.32 38.65 7.12
N TYR A 151 14.32 39.68 7.94
CA TYR A 151 14.02 39.52 9.35
C TYR A 151 13.56 40.83 10.00
N PRO A 152 12.70 40.75 11.05
CA PRO A 152 12.39 41.90 11.89
C PRO A 152 13.59 42.26 12.77
N THR A 153 13.82 43.55 12.94
CA THR A 153 14.95 44.03 13.75
C THR A 153 14.75 43.87 15.28
N SER A 154 13.50 43.77 15.72
CA SER A 154 13.14 43.47 17.11
C SER A 154 13.29 42.00 17.43
N LYS A 155 14.04 41.67 18.47
CA LYS A 155 14.16 40.28 18.97
C LYS A 155 12.82 39.75 19.49
N GLU A 156 11.99 40.58 20.09
CA GLU A 156 10.66 40.22 20.57
C GLU A 156 9.78 39.77 19.41
N THR A 157 9.85 40.45 18.27
CA THR A 157 9.11 40.03 17.05
C THR A 157 9.65 38.74 16.47
N GLN A 158 10.99 38.54 16.44
CA GLN A 158 11.60 37.27 16.01
C GLN A 158 11.08 36.11 16.87
N GLN A 159 11.14 36.26 18.19
CA GLN A 159 10.67 35.24 19.13
C GLN A 159 9.18 34.99 19.02
N ALA A 160 8.35 36.03 18.82
CA ALA A 160 6.92 35.88 18.61
C ALA A 160 6.60 35.09 17.34
N ILE A 161 7.35 35.33 16.25
CA ILE A 161 7.23 34.57 15.00
C ILE A 161 7.60 33.10 15.25
N VAL A 162 8.76 32.82 15.88
CA VAL A 162 9.19 31.45 16.19
C VAL A 162 8.14 30.73 17.05
N ASN A 163 7.70 31.35 18.14
CA ASN A 163 6.71 30.75 19.04
C ASN A 163 5.40 30.45 18.29
N LYS A 164 4.97 31.33 17.39
CA LYS A 164 3.76 31.11 16.61
C LYS A 164 3.92 29.98 15.58
N ILE A 165 5.08 29.87 14.92
CA ILE A 165 5.38 28.76 14.01
C ILE A 165 5.35 27.44 14.77
N GLU A 166 6.09 27.34 15.89
CA GLU A 166 6.15 26.13 16.71
C GLU A 166 4.76 25.71 17.19
N SER A 167 3.98 26.65 17.76
CA SER A 167 2.61 26.36 18.19
C SER A 167 1.72 25.83 17.06
N LEU A 168 1.79 26.44 15.88
CA LEU A 168 1.01 25.98 14.72
C LEU A 168 1.50 24.63 14.17
N PHE A 169 2.81 24.38 14.22
CA PHE A 169 3.39 23.10 13.82
C PHE A 169 2.96 21.98 14.76
N ASP A 170 2.96 22.22 16.06
CA ASP A 170 2.48 21.25 17.06
C ASP A 170 1.00 20.89 16.81
N GLU A 171 0.14 21.89 16.56
CA GLU A 171 -1.26 21.69 16.24
C GLU A 171 -1.43 20.87 14.94
N ILE A 172 -0.65 21.18 13.91
CA ILE A 172 -0.66 20.46 12.62
C ILE A 172 -0.18 19.01 12.81
N ASP A 173 0.90 18.78 13.55
CA ASP A 173 1.46 17.46 13.80
C ASP A 173 0.52 16.58 14.63
N GLU A 174 -0.14 17.14 15.63
CA GLU A 174 -1.21 16.45 16.34
C GLU A 174 -2.37 16.07 15.41
N GLY A 175 -2.78 16.99 14.53
CA GLY A 175 -3.79 16.73 13.50
C GLY A 175 -3.38 15.59 12.56
N ILE A 176 -2.16 15.61 12.05
CA ILE A 176 -1.58 14.53 11.21
C ILE A 176 -1.58 13.19 11.96
N GLY A 177 -1.20 13.20 13.23
CA GLY A 177 -1.22 12.01 14.09
C GLY A 177 -2.62 11.41 14.21
N ARG A 178 -3.64 12.25 14.44
CA ARG A 178 -5.05 11.84 14.49
C ARG A 178 -5.54 11.28 13.16
N LEU A 179 -5.21 11.91 12.02
CA LEU A 179 -5.57 11.41 10.69
C LEU A 179 -4.91 10.05 10.38
N LYS A 180 -3.65 9.85 10.72
CA LYS A 180 -2.95 8.56 10.56
C LYS A 180 -3.61 7.45 11.40
N THR A 181 -4.01 7.77 12.64
CA THR A 181 -4.75 6.85 13.51
C THR A 181 -6.09 6.46 12.88
N ALA A 182 -6.84 7.42 12.33
CA ALA A 182 -8.11 7.16 11.65
C ALA A 182 -7.94 6.22 10.45
N VAL A 183 -6.87 6.38 9.66
CA VAL A 183 -6.55 5.45 8.55
C VAL A 183 -6.35 4.02 9.06
N GLN A 184 -5.63 3.85 10.17
CA GLN A 184 -5.43 2.53 10.77
C GLN A 184 -6.75 1.93 11.29
N GLN A 185 -7.60 2.74 11.92
CA GLN A 185 -8.90 2.31 12.41
C GLN A 185 -9.83 1.85 11.28
N ILE A 186 -9.83 2.53 10.13
CA ILE A 186 -10.59 2.09 8.95
C ILE A 186 -10.13 0.70 8.49
N GLN A 187 -8.82 0.44 8.44
CA GLN A 187 -8.30 -0.86 8.05
C GLN A 187 -8.73 -1.97 9.03
N GLN A 188 -8.66 -1.69 10.33
CA GLN A 188 -9.15 -2.62 11.37
C GLN A 188 -10.65 -2.87 11.26
N TYR A 189 -11.43 -1.82 11.02
CA TYR A 189 -12.88 -1.94 10.83
C TYR A 189 -13.23 -2.80 9.61
N ARG A 190 -12.56 -2.63 8.47
CA ARG A 190 -12.73 -3.47 7.27
C ARG A 190 -12.47 -4.95 7.58
N GLN A 191 -11.42 -5.27 8.32
CA GLN A 191 -11.12 -6.63 8.72
C GLN A 191 -12.18 -7.20 9.67
N SER A 192 -12.66 -6.39 10.61
CA SER A 192 -13.74 -6.76 11.53
C SER A 192 -15.06 -7.01 10.80
N LEU A 193 -15.41 -6.16 9.82
CA LEU A 193 -16.59 -6.35 8.98
C LEU A 193 -16.57 -7.70 8.25
N LEU A 194 -15.45 -8.02 7.59
CA LEU A 194 -15.28 -9.29 6.90
C LEU A 194 -15.34 -10.47 7.87
N LYS A 195 -14.70 -10.36 9.03
CA LYS A 195 -14.80 -11.40 10.06
C LYS A 195 -16.24 -11.62 10.51
N ASN A 196 -16.97 -10.55 10.81
CA ASN A 196 -18.36 -10.62 11.30
C ASN A 196 -19.34 -11.08 10.22
N ALA A 197 -19.03 -10.87 8.95
CA ALA A 197 -19.81 -11.39 7.83
C ALA A 197 -19.79 -12.93 7.77
N PHE A 198 -18.63 -13.53 8.04
CA PHE A 198 -18.42 -14.97 7.87
C PHE A 198 -18.46 -15.79 9.17
N ASN A 199 -18.68 -15.14 10.31
CA ASN A 199 -19.06 -15.81 11.56
C ASN A 199 -20.56 -15.65 11.89
N GLY A 200 -21.34 -14.94 11.03
CA GLY A 200 -22.77 -14.74 11.16
C GLY A 200 -23.22 -13.61 12.07
N GLU A 201 -22.30 -12.86 12.69
CA GLU A 201 -22.65 -11.71 13.54
C GLU A 201 -23.26 -10.54 12.74
N LEU A 202 -22.81 -10.35 11.49
CA LEU A 202 -23.25 -9.24 10.65
C LEU A 202 -24.75 -9.29 10.30
N THR A 203 -25.33 -10.49 10.25
CA THR A 203 -26.74 -10.74 9.90
C THR A 203 -27.54 -11.36 11.04
N LYS A 204 -27.04 -11.33 12.26
CA LYS A 204 -27.68 -11.95 13.42
C LYS A 204 -29.14 -11.49 13.63
N GLU A 205 -29.39 -10.19 13.60
CA GLU A 205 -30.74 -9.62 13.76
C GLU A 205 -31.63 -9.99 12.57
N TRP A 206 -31.10 -9.92 11.35
CA TRP A 206 -31.82 -10.31 10.13
C TRP A 206 -32.23 -11.77 10.21
N ARG A 207 -31.31 -12.67 10.58
CA ARG A 207 -31.56 -14.11 10.72
C ARG A 207 -32.62 -14.40 11.79
N SER A 208 -32.58 -13.70 12.93
CA SER A 208 -33.59 -13.82 13.98
C SER A 208 -34.99 -13.46 13.48
N LYS A 209 -35.12 -12.42 12.67
CA LYS A 209 -36.40 -11.98 12.09
C LYS A 209 -36.96 -12.93 11.00
N HIS A 210 -36.11 -13.77 10.43
CA HIS A 210 -36.48 -14.70 9.34
C HIS A 210 -36.39 -16.17 9.74
N ALA A 211 -36.23 -16.48 11.04
CA ALA A 211 -35.95 -17.81 11.53
C ALA A 211 -36.95 -18.89 11.02
N ASP A 212 -38.21 -18.56 10.94
CA ASP A 212 -39.27 -19.49 10.51
C ASP A 212 -39.25 -19.82 9.01
N THR A 213 -38.55 -19.02 8.20
CA THR A 213 -38.51 -19.16 6.75
C THR A 213 -37.18 -19.69 6.21
N LEU A 214 -36.14 -19.71 7.08
CA LEU A 214 -34.80 -20.13 6.68
C LEU A 214 -34.71 -21.66 6.54
N PRO A 215 -34.05 -22.18 5.51
CA PRO A 215 -33.81 -23.62 5.37
C PRO A 215 -32.85 -24.10 6.47
N SER A 216 -33.04 -25.34 6.91
CA SER A 216 -32.04 -25.99 7.76
C SER A 216 -30.74 -26.26 6.97
N GLU A 217 -29.63 -26.34 7.69
CA GLU A 217 -28.32 -26.70 7.13
C GLU A 217 -28.40 -27.99 6.28
N ASN A 218 -28.98 -29.05 6.83
CA ASN A 218 -29.12 -30.32 6.15
C ASN A 218 -29.87 -30.21 4.83
N LYS A 219 -30.92 -29.37 4.76
CA LYS A 219 -31.70 -29.15 3.52
C LYS A 219 -30.85 -28.44 2.47
N LEU A 220 -30.07 -27.45 2.88
CA LEU A 220 -29.18 -26.70 1.99
C LEU A 220 -28.06 -27.59 1.41
N LEU A 221 -27.39 -28.34 2.26
CA LEU A 221 -26.33 -29.27 1.84
C LEU A 221 -26.85 -30.40 0.98
N ALA A 222 -28.04 -30.96 1.30
CA ALA A 222 -28.69 -31.97 0.49
C ALA A 222 -29.05 -31.44 -0.92
N GLN A 223 -29.56 -30.22 -1.03
CA GLN A 223 -29.85 -29.59 -2.32
C GLN A 223 -28.60 -29.48 -3.18
N ILE A 224 -27.48 -29.04 -2.58
CA ILE A 224 -26.22 -28.94 -3.29
C ILE A 224 -25.72 -30.32 -3.72
N GLN A 225 -25.81 -31.32 -2.88
CA GLN A 225 -25.38 -32.69 -3.18
C GLN A 225 -26.20 -33.26 -4.35
N THR A 226 -27.52 -33.12 -4.33
CA THR A 226 -28.42 -33.55 -5.43
C THR A 226 -28.03 -32.84 -6.73
N THR A 227 -27.81 -31.53 -6.72
CA THR A 227 -27.40 -30.78 -7.91
C THR A 227 -26.06 -31.26 -8.45
N ARG A 228 -25.11 -31.61 -7.59
CA ARG A 228 -23.78 -32.15 -7.97
C ARG A 228 -23.89 -33.51 -8.64
N GLU A 229 -24.72 -34.40 -8.10
CA GLU A 229 -24.97 -35.75 -8.66
C GLU A 229 -25.62 -35.63 -10.03
N GLN A 230 -26.62 -34.77 -10.16
CA GLN A 230 -27.29 -34.51 -11.46
C GLN A 230 -26.32 -33.94 -12.51
N HIS A 231 -25.48 -32.97 -12.10
CA HIS A 231 -24.47 -32.39 -12.99
C HIS A 231 -23.44 -33.42 -13.44
N HIS A 232 -22.95 -34.24 -12.54
CA HIS A 232 -21.99 -35.31 -12.87
C HIS A 232 -22.62 -36.37 -13.78
N ALA A 233 -23.87 -36.75 -13.52
CA ALA A 233 -24.59 -37.68 -14.40
C ALA A 233 -24.73 -37.12 -15.84
N GLN A 234 -25.03 -35.82 -15.98
CA GLN A 234 -25.04 -35.15 -17.28
C GLN A 234 -23.69 -35.15 -17.96
N GLN A 235 -22.62 -34.79 -17.23
CA GLN A 235 -21.24 -34.83 -17.76
C GLN A 235 -20.83 -36.22 -18.23
N LEU A 236 -21.26 -37.30 -17.54
CA LEU A 236 -21.02 -38.67 -17.96
C LEU A 236 -21.78 -39.03 -19.26
N ALA A 237 -23.01 -38.59 -19.38
CA ALA A 237 -23.80 -38.81 -20.60
C ALA A 237 -23.20 -38.08 -21.82
N ASP A 238 -22.80 -36.81 -21.62
CA ASP A 238 -22.13 -36.01 -22.65
C ASP A 238 -20.78 -36.63 -23.07
N TRP A 239 -20.02 -37.13 -22.10
CA TRP A 239 -18.76 -37.84 -22.36
C TRP A 239 -18.96 -39.11 -23.14
N GLN A 240 -19.98 -39.94 -22.81
CA GLN A 240 -20.29 -41.15 -23.55
C GLN A 240 -20.66 -40.82 -25.00
N THR A 241 -21.46 -39.78 -25.23
CA THR A 241 -21.80 -39.30 -26.56
C THR A 241 -20.56 -38.85 -27.33
N ALA A 242 -19.69 -38.05 -26.70
CA ALA A 242 -18.44 -37.60 -27.33
C ALA A 242 -17.48 -38.76 -27.65
N VAL A 243 -17.40 -39.78 -26.79
CA VAL A 243 -16.57 -40.99 -27.07
C VAL A 243 -17.15 -41.75 -28.24
N SER A 244 -18.48 -41.95 -28.30
CA SER A 244 -19.15 -42.64 -29.43
C SER A 244 -18.93 -41.91 -30.76
N GLN A 245 -19.02 -40.58 -30.77
CA GLN A 245 -18.69 -39.75 -31.94
C GLN A 245 -17.24 -39.88 -32.36
N TRP A 246 -16.30 -39.84 -31.40
CA TRP A 246 -14.86 -40.00 -31.65
C TRP A 246 -14.57 -41.40 -32.28
N GLU A 247 -15.25 -42.45 -31.80
CA GLU A 247 -15.10 -43.80 -32.35
C GLU A 247 -15.66 -43.88 -33.77
N GLN A 248 -16.84 -43.28 -34.02
CA GLN A 248 -17.48 -43.23 -35.36
C GLN A 248 -16.64 -42.43 -36.38
N ASN A 249 -15.97 -41.39 -35.94
CA ASN A 249 -15.09 -40.56 -36.76
C ASN A 249 -13.67 -41.18 -36.94
N GLY A 250 -13.51 -42.48 -36.77
CA GLY A 250 -12.25 -43.19 -37.04
C GLY A 250 -11.17 -42.97 -35.95
N LYS A 251 -11.54 -42.49 -34.77
CA LYS A 251 -10.64 -42.19 -33.63
C LYS A 251 -9.62 -41.09 -33.93
N GLU A 252 -9.96 -40.19 -34.82
CA GLU A 252 -9.14 -39.01 -35.08
C GLU A 252 -9.09 -38.04 -33.90
N GLY A 253 -7.92 -37.51 -33.60
CA GLY A 253 -7.70 -36.59 -32.50
C GLY A 253 -7.59 -37.26 -31.13
N LYS A 254 -7.62 -36.43 -30.07
CA LYS A 254 -7.46 -36.88 -28.68
C LYS A 254 -8.80 -37.48 -28.17
N LYS A 255 -8.75 -38.71 -27.63
CA LYS A 255 -9.88 -39.34 -26.97
C LYS A 255 -10.49 -38.45 -25.88
N PRO A 256 -11.82 -38.21 -25.83
CA PRO A 256 -12.45 -37.47 -24.74
C PRO A 256 -12.13 -38.06 -23.38
N SER A 257 -11.73 -37.18 -22.42
CA SER A 257 -11.39 -37.62 -21.07
C SER A 257 -12.64 -37.80 -20.21
N LYS A 258 -12.67 -38.89 -19.44
CA LYS A 258 -13.80 -39.15 -18.52
C LYS A 258 -13.90 -38.07 -17.45
N PRO A 259 -15.10 -37.54 -17.15
CA PRO A 259 -15.32 -36.63 -16.06
C PRO A 259 -14.83 -37.19 -14.72
N LYS A 260 -14.24 -36.35 -13.89
CA LYS A 260 -13.82 -36.75 -12.56
C LYS A 260 -15.04 -36.89 -11.65
N ALA A 261 -14.98 -37.87 -10.75
CA ALA A 261 -16.01 -38.03 -9.72
C ALA A 261 -16.13 -36.76 -8.87
N PRO A 262 -17.32 -36.38 -8.41
CA PRO A 262 -17.52 -35.24 -7.54
C PRO A 262 -16.65 -35.34 -6.28
N ALA A 263 -16.09 -34.22 -5.84
CA ALA A 263 -15.34 -34.16 -4.57
C ALA A 263 -16.23 -34.62 -3.41
N GLN A 264 -15.66 -35.31 -2.43
CA GLN A 264 -16.41 -35.78 -1.25
C GLN A 264 -17.02 -34.59 -0.48
N ALA A 265 -18.20 -34.82 0.13
CA ALA A 265 -18.81 -33.85 1.03
C ALA A 265 -17.87 -33.52 2.19
N VAL A 266 -17.90 -32.29 2.67
CA VAL A 266 -17.16 -31.88 3.88
C VAL A 266 -17.86 -32.55 5.06
N LYS A 267 -17.12 -33.35 5.82
CA LYS A 267 -17.52 -33.64 7.20
C LYS A 267 -17.20 -32.41 8.03
N PHE A 268 -18.12 -31.98 8.89
CA PHE A 268 -17.87 -30.90 9.83
C PHE A 268 -16.63 -31.24 10.65
N GLU A 269 -15.56 -30.51 10.42
CA GLU A 269 -14.37 -30.53 11.27
C GLU A 269 -14.46 -29.35 12.24
N ASP A 270 -13.80 -29.45 13.39
CA ASP A 270 -13.81 -28.50 14.52
C ASP A 270 -13.53 -27.02 14.15
N ASN A 271 -13.00 -26.75 12.96
CA ASN A 271 -12.66 -25.42 12.47
C ASN A 271 -13.86 -24.49 12.19
N PHE A 272 -15.08 -25.03 12.17
CA PHE A 272 -16.34 -24.28 11.98
C PHE A 272 -17.30 -24.44 13.17
N ALA A 273 -16.82 -24.94 14.30
CA ALA A 273 -17.56 -24.92 15.56
C ALA A 273 -17.91 -23.46 15.90
N GLY A 274 -19.21 -23.16 15.99
CA GLY A 274 -19.71 -21.80 16.27
C GLY A 274 -20.34 -21.07 15.10
N LEU A 275 -20.52 -21.69 13.94
CA LEU A 275 -21.38 -21.15 12.88
C LEU A 275 -22.84 -21.07 13.38
N PRO A 276 -23.60 -20.05 12.93
CA PRO A 276 -25.03 -19.95 13.24
C PRO A 276 -25.81 -21.19 12.80
N SER A 277 -26.86 -21.49 13.52
CA SER A 277 -27.83 -22.52 13.08
C SER A 277 -28.35 -22.23 11.68
N GLY A 278 -28.43 -23.26 10.84
CA GLY A 278 -28.83 -23.15 9.44
C GLY A 278 -27.69 -22.82 8.45
N TRP A 279 -26.48 -22.55 8.95
CA TRP A 279 -25.31 -22.40 8.09
C TRP A 279 -24.59 -23.74 7.93
N GLY A 280 -24.24 -24.06 6.69
CA GLY A 280 -23.34 -25.17 6.38
C GLY A 280 -21.90 -24.71 6.12
N ALA A 281 -21.05 -25.65 5.75
CA ALA A 281 -19.71 -25.38 5.26
C ALA A 281 -19.44 -26.24 3.99
N ILE A 282 -18.73 -25.68 3.03
CA ILE A 282 -18.52 -26.31 1.72
C ILE A 282 -17.16 -25.95 1.16
N LYS A 283 -16.54 -26.84 0.37
CA LYS A 283 -15.30 -26.56 -0.36
C LYS A 283 -15.60 -25.86 -1.68
N ILE A 284 -14.70 -24.99 -2.13
CA ILE A 284 -14.84 -24.29 -3.41
C ILE A 284 -14.99 -25.30 -4.58
N ASN A 285 -14.21 -26.39 -4.60
CA ASN A 285 -14.27 -27.41 -5.65
C ASN A 285 -15.58 -28.22 -5.66
N GLN A 286 -16.47 -28.02 -4.71
CA GLN A 286 -17.78 -28.66 -4.68
C GLN A 286 -18.83 -27.86 -5.48
N VAL A 287 -18.58 -26.59 -5.75
CA VAL A 287 -19.52 -25.66 -6.38
C VAL A 287 -18.92 -24.87 -7.55
N ALA A 288 -17.62 -25.05 -7.81
CA ALA A 288 -16.90 -24.37 -8.88
C ALA A 288 -15.92 -25.30 -9.57
N GLU A 289 -15.65 -25.03 -10.83
CA GLU A 289 -14.51 -25.57 -11.54
C GLU A 289 -13.30 -24.65 -11.34
N ILE A 290 -12.12 -25.25 -11.18
CA ILE A 290 -10.89 -24.50 -10.91
C ILE A 290 -9.90 -24.80 -12.01
N PHE A 291 -9.45 -23.74 -12.66
CA PHE A 291 -8.53 -23.79 -13.79
C PHE A 291 -7.23 -23.06 -13.46
N THR A 292 -6.15 -23.46 -14.09
CA THR A 292 -4.95 -22.65 -14.20
C THR A 292 -4.67 -22.33 -15.65
N GLY A 293 -4.03 -21.21 -15.88
CA GLY A 293 -3.56 -20.85 -17.20
C GLY A 293 -2.19 -21.47 -17.55
N ALA A 294 -1.60 -20.96 -18.59
CA ALA A 294 -0.28 -21.32 -19.05
C ALA A 294 0.51 -20.08 -19.50
N THR A 295 1.81 -20.20 -19.56
CA THR A 295 2.68 -19.26 -20.27
C THR A 295 3.14 -19.94 -21.55
N PRO A 296 2.61 -19.57 -22.72
CA PRO A 296 3.12 -20.07 -23.99
C PRO A 296 4.60 -19.78 -24.14
N LEU A 297 5.31 -20.58 -24.94
CA LEU A 297 6.75 -20.44 -25.12
C LEU A 297 7.08 -19.04 -25.67
N LYS A 298 7.76 -18.22 -24.88
CA LYS A 298 8.04 -16.82 -25.21
C LYS A 298 8.90 -16.63 -26.48
N SER A 299 9.74 -17.62 -26.82
CA SER A 299 10.52 -17.62 -28.05
C SER A 299 9.72 -17.89 -29.32
N ASN A 300 8.46 -18.33 -29.20
CA ASN A 300 7.58 -18.50 -30.35
C ASN A 300 6.72 -17.23 -30.52
N ALA A 301 7.16 -16.36 -31.42
CA ALA A 301 6.49 -15.10 -31.73
C ALA A 301 5.03 -15.30 -32.18
N ASN A 302 4.72 -16.40 -32.87
CA ASN A 302 3.38 -16.72 -33.36
C ASN A 302 2.32 -16.87 -32.25
N TYR A 303 2.74 -17.04 -30.99
CA TYR A 303 1.81 -17.10 -29.86
C TYR A 303 1.40 -15.73 -29.33
N TYR A 304 2.14 -14.67 -29.71
CA TYR A 304 1.99 -13.34 -29.12
C TYR A 304 1.76 -12.23 -30.16
N GLU A 305 2.46 -12.30 -31.32
CA GLU A 305 2.36 -11.27 -32.35
C GLU A 305 0.96 -11.23 -32.94
N ASN A 306 0.38 -10.02 -32.98
CA ASN A 306 -1.00 -9.76 -33.39
C ASN A 306 -2.05 -10.53 -32.57
N GLY A 307 -1.74 -10.89 -31.32
CA GLY A 307 -2.69 -11.53 -30.41
C GLY A 307 -3.87 -10.61 -30.10
N SER A 308 -5.07 -11.19 -30.09
CA SER A 308 -6.32 -10.49 -29.75
C SER A 308 -6.98 -10.99 -28.48
N ILE A 309 -6.55 -12.15 -27.98
CA ILE A 309 -7.12 -12.77 -26.79
C ILE A 309 -6.38 -12.22 -25.55
N PRO A 310 -7.08 -11.56 -24.60
CA PRO A 310 -6.46 -11.03 -23.41
C PRO A 310 -5.76 -12.14 -22.59
N TRP A 311 -4.53 -11.86 -22.12
CA TRP A 311 -3.74 -12.76 -21.30
C TRP A 311 -3.32 -12.06 -20.00
N VAL A 312 -3.97 -12.46 -18.90
CA VAL A 312 -3.85 -11.85 -17.59
C VAL A 312 -2.72 -12.53 -16.79
N THR A 313 -1.87 -11.73 -16.17
CA THR A 313 -0.82 -12.18 -15.26
C THR A 313 -1.16 -11.86 -13.80
N SER A 314 -0.45 -12.50 -12.85
CA SER A 314 -0.70 -12.27 -11.42
C SER A 314 -0.49 -10.81 -10.97
N GLY A 315 0.26 -10.00 -11.73
CA GLY A 315 0.43 -8.57 -11.47
C GLY A 315 -0.87 -7.78 -11.59
N SER A 316 -1.78 -8.19 -12.48
CA SER A 316 -3.08 -7.54 -12.69
C SER A 316 -4.05 -7.75 -11.50
N LEU A 317 -3.79 -8.72 -10.60
CA LEU A 317 -4.62 -9.01 -9.44
C LEU A 317 -4.38 -8.04 -8.25
N ASN A 318 -3.78 -6.90 -8.50
CA ASN A 318 -3.65 -5.84 -7.50
C ASN A 318 -4.95 -5.04 -7.30
N ASN A 319 -5.84 -5.06 -8.28
CA ASN A 319 -7.15 -4.42 -8.26
C ASN A 319 -8.25 -5.44 -7.93
N GLU A 320 -9.37 -4.97 -7.43
CA GLU A 320 -10.55 -5.80 -7.14
C GLU A 320 -11.16 -6.41 -8.41
N PHE A 321 -11.05 -5.71 -9.54
CA PHE A 321 -11.55 -6.10 -10.83
C PHE A 321 -10.43 -6.10 -11.87
N VAL A 322 -10.52 -7.02 -12.84
CA VAL A 322 -9.68 -7.09 -14.03
C VAL A 322 -10.56 -6.85 -15.25
N ASP A 323 -10.53 -5.63 -15.76
CA ASP A 323 -11.32 -5.16 -16.91
C ASP A 323 -10.52 -5.05 -18.21
N SER A 324 -9.20 -5.22 -18.12
CA SER A 324 -8.25 -5.11 -19.23
C SER A 324 -7.04 -6.02 -19.00
N ALA A 325 -6.26 -6.25 -20.04
CA ALA A 325 -5.00 -6.98 -19.97
C ALA A 325 -3.90 -6.21 -20.71
N ASP A 326 -2.69 -6.21 -20.14
CA ASP A 326 -1.51 -5.59 -20.74
C ASP A 326 -0.86 -6.44 -21.84
N SER A 327 -1.26 -7.71 -21.95
CA SER A 327 -0.69 -8.68 -22.87
C SER A 327 -1.79 -9.51 -23.53
N PHE A 328 -1.49 -9.95 -24.75
CA PHE A 328 -2.42 -10.72 -25.56
C PHE A 328 -1.75 -11.95 -26.13
N VAL A 329 -2.55 -12.96 -26.44
CA VAL A 329 -2.13 -14.19 -27.11
C VAL A 329 -2.99 -14.43 -28.36
N THR A 330 -2.50 -15.28 -29.25
CA THR A 330 -3.19 -15.63 -30.50
C THR A 330 -4.11 -16.83 -30.32
N ASP A 331 -5.04 -17.05 -31.28
CA ASP A 331 -5.83 -18.29 -31.39
C ASP A 331 -4.95 -19.52 -31.51
N LEU A 332 -3.78 -19.41 -32.14
CA LEU A 332 -2.82 -20.50 -32.25
C LEU A 332 -2.32 -20.91 -30.86
N ALA A 333 -1.96 -19.93 -30.02
CA ALA A 333 -1.54 -20.23 -28.64
C ALA A 333 -2.67 -20.93 -27.84
N LEU A 334 -3.92 -20.51 -28.02
CA LEU A 334 -5.07 -21.15 -27.37
C LEU A 334 -5.27 -22.62 -27.84
N LYS A 335 -5.04 -22.91 -29.12
CA LYS A 335 -5.19 -24.25 -29.69
C LYS A 335 -4.04 -25.20 -29.33
N GLU A 336 -2.81 -24.72 -29.33
CA GLU A 336 -1.62 -25.54 -29.19
C GLU A 336 -1.09 -25.65 -27.76
N THR A 337 -1.60 -24.85 -26.83
CA THR A 337 -1.14 -24.85 -25.44
C THR A 337 -2.27 -25.22 -24.46
N ASN A 338 -1.95 -25.27 -23.16
CA ASN A 338 -2.96 -25.49 -22.11
C ASN A 338 -3.70 -24.22 -21.68
N LEU A 339 -3.65 -23.16 -22.48
CA LEU A 339 -4.46 -21.97 -22.23
C LEU A 339 -5.94 -22.31 -22.28
N LYS A 340 -6.70 -21.70 -21.38
CA LYS A 340 -8.16 -21.75 -21.38
C LYS A 340 -8.71 -20.34 -21.36
N LEU A 341 -9.68 -20.07 -22.23
CA LEU A 341 -10.46 -18.85 -22.18
C LEU A 341 -11.44 -18.96 -21.01
N LEU A 342 -11.25 -18.11 -20.02
CA LEU A 342 -12.12 -18.03 -18.85
C LEU A 342 -13.25 -17.03 -19.12
N PRO A 343 -14.49 -17.35 -18.71
CA PRO A 343 -15.63 -16.45 -18.91
C PRO A 343 -15.55 -15.24 -17.99
N LYS A 344 -16.28 -14.19 -18.36
CA LYS A 344 -16.54 -13.05 -17.46
C LYS A 344 -17.02 -13.56 -16.10
N HIS A 345 -16.70 -12.81 -15.06
CA HIS A 345 -17.09 -13.10 -13.69
C HIS A 345 -16.38 -14.30 -13.04
N THR A 346 -15.34 -14.83 -13.68
CA THR A 346 -14.41 -15.76 -13.04
C THR A 346 -13.69 -15.05 -11.89
N LEU A 347 -13.60 -15.69 -10.73
CA LEU A 347 -12.76 -15.19 -9.62
C LEU A 347 -11.33 -15.70 -9.84
N LEU A 348 -10.39 -14.78 -9.93
CA LEU A 348 -8.96 -15.06 -10.13
C LEU A 348 -8.23 -15.00 -8.81
N VAL A 349 -7.43 -16.02 -8.48
CA VAL A 349 -6.62 -16.08 -7.24
C VAL A 349 -5.16 -16.24 -7.59
N ALA A 350 -4.31 -15.33 -7.12
CA ALA A 350 -2.87 -15.44 -7.31
C ALA A 350 -2.29 -16.59 -6.46
N MET A 351 -1.74 -17.61 -7.11
CA MET A 351 -1.12 -18.75 -6.44
C MET A 351 0.34 -18.50 -6.07
N TYR A 352 1.04 -17.68 -6.85
CA TYR A 352 2.44 -17.33 -6.67
C TYR A 352 2.60 -15.82 -6.54
N GLY A 353 3.74 -15.40 -6.07
CA GLY A 353 4.15 -14.01 -5.98
C GLY A 353 4.81 -13.72 -4.63
N GLU A 354 5.96 -13.06 -4.70
CA GLU A 354 6.62 -12.53 -3.53
C GLU A 354 5.87 -11.29 -2.99
N GLY A 355 6.03 -11.00 -1.72
CA GLY A 355 5.41 -9.82 -1.12
C GLY A 355 3.90 -9.94 -0.94
N LYS A 356 3.11 -9.02 -1.53
CA LYS A 356 1.68 -8.86 -1.23
C LYS A 356 0.72 -9.53 -2.22
N THR A 357 1.20 -10.16 -3.30
CA THR A 357 0.34 -10.65 -4.41
C THR A 357 -0.31 -12.00 -4.12
N ARG A 358 0.43 -12.97 -3.55
CA ARG A 358 -0.08 -14.32 -3.30
C ARG A 358 -1.32 -14.32 -2.42
N GLY A 359 -2.36 -15.03 -2.84
CA GLY A 359 -3.66 -15.11 -2.16
C GLY A 359 -4.63 -13.98 -2.50
N LYS A 360 -4.21 -12.94 -3.25
CA LYS A 360 -5.14 -11.91 -3.73
C LYS A 360 -6.18 -12.53 -4.65
N CYS A 361 -7.38 -12.00 -4.56
CA CYS A 361 -8.52 -12.39 -5.38
C CYS A 361 -9.03 -11.16 -6.15
N SER A 362 -9.31 -11.34 -7.44
CA SER A 362 -9.91 -10.33 -8.32
C SER A 362 -11.03 -10.95 -9.13
N GLU A 363 -12.01 -10.17 -9.56
CA GLU A 363 -13.08 -10.60 -10.45
C GLU A 363 -12.78 -10.18 -11.88
N LEU A 364 -12.84 -11.14 -12.83
CA LEU A 364 -12.62 -10.91 -14.25
C LEU A 364 -13.86 -10.29 -14.89
N LEU A 365 -13.74 -9.09 -15.46
CA LEU A 365 -14.86 -8.39 -16.14
C LEU A 365 -14.85 -8.58 -17.67
N ILE A 366 -13.85 -9.23 -18.21
CA ILE A 366 -13.68 -9.57 -19.62
C ILE A 366 -13.54 -11.09 -19.77
N GLU A 367 -13.64 -11.62 -20.97
CA GLU A 367 -13.16 -12.97 -21.25
C GLU A 367 -11.64 -12.91 -21.45
N ALA A 368 -10.89 -13.76 -20.76
CA ALA A 368 -9.44 -13.75 -20.82
C ALA A 368 -8.82 -15.11 -20.54
N THR A 369 -7.60 -15.31 -21.01
CA THR A 369 -6.71 -16.38 -20.57
C THR A 369 -5.82 -15.88 -19.42
N THR A 370 -5.19 -16.80 -18.71
CA THR A 370 -4.30 -16.46 -17.58
C THR A 370 -2.97 -17.19 -17.67
N ASN A 371 -1.96 -16.70 -16.93
CA ASN A 371 -0.73 -17.43 -16.76
C ASN A 371 -0.89 -18.54 -15.68
N GLN A 372 0.11 -19.41 -15.54
CA GLN A 372 0.11 -20.51 -14.56
C GLN A 372 0.17 -20.03 -13.09
N ALA A 373 0.40 -18.75 -12.83
CA ALA A 373 0.43 -18.20 -11.48
C ALA A 373 -0.97 -17.86 -10.93
N ILE A 374 -2.01 -18.06 -11.74
CA ILE A 374 -3.40 -17.73 -11.39
C ILE A 374 -4.24 -19.01 -11.37
N ALA A 375 -5.06 -19.16 -10.34
CA ALA A 375 -6.20 -20.07 -10.31
C ALA A 375 -7.46 -19.30 -10.66
N GLY A 376 -8.16 -19.71 -11.71
CA GLY A 376 -9.49 -19.20 -12.07
C GLY A 376 -10.59 -20.08 -11.46
N ILE A 377 -11.46 -19.50 -10.67
CA ILE A 377 -12.62 -20.16 -10.04
C ILE A 377 -13.86 -19.80 -10.84
N VAL A 378 -14.39 -20.74 -11.59
CA VAL A 378 -15.63 -20.59 -12.37
C VAL A 378 -16.77 -21.22 -11.58
N LEU A 379 -17.60 -20.37 -10.96
CA LEU A 379 -18.78 -20.85 -10.23
C LEU A 379 -19.82 -21.42 -11.21
N ASN A 380 -20.40 -22.52 -10.82
CA ASN A 380 -21.53 -23.08 -11.58
C ASN A 380 -22.83 -22.44 -11.06
N GLU A 381 -23.55 -21.77 -11.94
CA GLU A 381 -24.78 -21.02 -11.64
C GLU A 381 -25.95 -21.89 -11.12
N LYS A 382 -25.86 -23.21 -11.27
CA LYS A 382 -26.85 -24.13 -10.73
C LYS A 382 -26.84 -24.25 -9.22
N TYR A 383 -25.75 -23.82 -8.58
CA TYR A 383 -25.61 -23.82 -7.11
C TYR A 383 -26.12 -22.52 -6.50
N PRO A 384 -26.75 -22.56 -5.32
CA PRO A 384 -27.24 -21.37 -4.63
C PRO A 384 -26.09 -20.61 -3.95
N ILE A 385 -25.09 -20.20 -4.73
CA ILE A 385 -23.88 -19.49 -4.26
C ILE A 385 -23.79 -18.14 -4.94
N SER A 386 -23.75 -17.09 -4.15
CA SER A 386 -23.46 -15.76 -4.66
C SER A 386 -21.96 -15.61 -4.94
N ARG A 387 -21.62 -15.27 -6.18
CA ARG A 387 -20.23 -14.97 -6.58
C ARG A 387 -19.62 -13.86 -5.72
N LYS A 388 -20.35 -12.79 -5.46
CA LYS A 388 -19.91 -11.69 -4.60
C LYS A 388 -19.63 -12.15 -3.16
N PHE A 389 -20.47 -13.04 -2.62
CA PHE A 389 -20.26 -13.63 -1.30
C PHE A 389 -18.96 -14.41 -1.24
N LEU A 390 -18.70 -15.28 -2.22
CA LEU A 390 -17.44 -16.01 -2.32
C LEU A 390 -16.26 -15.07 -2.51
N LYS A 391 -16.36 -14.01 -3.32
CA LYS A 391 -15.31 -12.99 -3.49
C LYS A 391 -14.95 -12.34 -2.15
N PHE A 392 -15.93 -11.89 -1.36
CA PHE A 392 -15.68 -11.32 -0.05
C PHE A 392 -15.08 -12.32 0.94
N TYR A 393 -15.48 -13.59 0.84
CA TYR A 393 -14.83 -14.63 1.63
C TYR A 393 -13.36 -14.79 1.26
N MET A 394 -13.01 -14.73 -0.01
CA MET A 394 -11.62 -14.77 -0.46
C MET A 394 -10.82 -13.56 0.05
N PHE A 395 -11.43 -12.38 0.13
CA PHE A 395 -10.79 -11.20 0.74
C PHE A 395 -10.52 -11.40 2.25
N LYS A 396 -11.47 -11.97 2.98
CA LYS A 396 -11.26 -12.37 4.39
C LYS A 396 -10.14 -13.41 4.52
N ASN A 397 -10.19 -14.44 3.68
CA ASN A 397 -9.25 -15.56 3.73
C ASN A 397 -7.82 -15.18 3.29
N TYR A 398 -7.66 -14.10 2.52
CA TYR A 398 -6.35 -13.57 2.15
C TYR A 398 -5.44 -13.32 3.36
N ALA A 399 -5.97 -12.75 4.44
CA ALA A 399 -5.20 -12.52 5.65
C ALA A 399 -4.80 -13.83 6.35
N ASP A 400 -5.66 -14.84 6.32
CA ASP A 400 -5.41 -16.17 6.90
C ASP A 400 -4.35 -16.94 6.09
N ILE A 401 -4.46 -16.93 4.76
CA ILE A 401 -3.46 -17.51 3.85
C ILE A 401 -2.08 -16.89 4.12
N ARG A 402 -2.00 -15.59 4.29
CA ARG A 402 -0.73 -14.91 4.53
C ARG A 402 -0.13 -15.22 5.90
N ARG A 403 -0.94 -15.34 6.93
CA ARG A 403 -0.47 -15.73 8.28
C ARG A 403 0.09 -17.14 8.28
N GLN A 404 -0.54 -18.07 7.61
CA GLN A 404 -0.02 -19.41 7.41
C GLN A 404 1.31 -19.44 6.65
N SER A 405 1.54 -18.44 5.77
CA SER A 405 2.76 -18.31 4.96
C SER A 405 3.96 -17.73 5.70
N SER A 406 3.79 -17.06 6.83
CA SER A 406 4.89 -16.42 7.56
C SER A 406 5.59 -17.32 8.59
N GLY A 407 5.11 -18.53 8.79
CA GLY A 407 5.61 -19.49 9.78
C GLY A 407 6.65 -20.52 9.32
N GLY A 408 7.46 -20.22 8.31
CA GLY A 408 8.48 -21.17 7.78
C GLY A 408 8.07 -21.84 6.47
N VAL A 409 8.92 -22.65 5.87
CA VAL A 409 8.82 -23.23 4.51
C VAL A 409 7.38 -23.46 4.04
N GLN A 410 6.80 -22.47 3.34
CA GLN A 410 5.45 -22.60 2.83
C GLN A 410 5.43 -22.84 1.34
N PRO A 411 4.75 -23.90 0.91
CA PRO A 411 4.52 -24.11 -0.51
C PRO A 411 3.68 -23.00 -1.09
N ASN A 412 3.93 -22.63 -2.34
CA ASN A 412 3.04 -21.82 -3.14
C ASN A 412 1.63 -22.42 -3.09
N LEU A 413 0.60 -21.58 -3.22
CA LEU A 413 -0.74 -22.08 -3.46
C LEU A 413 -0.76 -22.91 -4.74
N ASN A 414 -1.63 -23.89 -4.79
CA ASN A 414 -1.88 -24.69 -5.99
C ASN A 414 -3.38 -24.89 -6.15
N LEU A 415 -3.81 -25.43 -7.28
CA LEU A 415 -5.23 -25.64 -7.58
C LEU A 415 -5.95 -26.48 -6.51
N SER A 416 -5.26 -27.50 -5.99
CA SER A 416 -5.84 -28.36 -4.94
C SER A 416 -6.06 -27.58 -3.63
N LEU A 417 -5.10 -26.75 -3.23
CA LEU A 417 -5.24 -25.93 -2.04
C LEU A 417 -6.37 -24.90 -2.19
N VAL A 418 -6.45 -24.24 -3.35
CA VAL A 418 -7.53 -23.29 -3.65
C VAL A 418 -8.88 -24.01 -3.65
N GLY A 419 -8.98 -25.19 -4.28
CA GLY A 419 -10.22 -25.97 -4.32
C GLY A 419 -10.66 -26.51 -2.98
N ASN A 420 -9.72 -26.79 -2.10
CA ASN A 420 -9.99 -27.29 -0.76
C ASN A 420 -10.27 -26.19 0.28
N ILE A 421 -10.21 -24.90 -0.10
CA ILE A 421 -10.66 -23.83 0.80
C ILE A 421 -12.13 -24.10 1.17
N ILE A 422 -12.38 -24.20 2.47
CA ILE A 422 -13.72 -24.38 3.02
C ILE A 422 -14.25 -23.00 3.38
N PHE A 423 -15.51 -22.72 3.01
CA PHE A 423 -16.17 -21.47 3.37
C PHE A 423 -17.55 -21.73 4.00
N PRO A 424 -18.00 -20.85 4.91
CA PRO A 424 -19.32 -20.96 5.52
C PRO A 424 -20.42 -20.68 4.48
N LEU A 425 -21.51 -21.39 4.60
CA LEU A 425 -22.59 -21.37 3.62
C LEU A 425 -23.93 -21.06 4.27
N PRO A 426 -24.34 -19.79 4.36
CA PRO A 426 -25.73 -19.43 4.63
C PRO A 426 -26.62 -19.67 3.41
N CYS A 427 -27.93 -19.64 3.58
CA CYS A 427 -28.86 -19.67 2.46
C CYS A 427 -28.66 -18.45 1.53
N LEU A 428 -29.08 -18.54 0.26
CA LEU A 428 -28.84 -17.50 -0.74
C LEU A 428 -29.42 -16.13 -0.34
N ALA A 429 -30.56 -16.09 0.34
CA ALA A 429 -31.15 -14.85 0.85
C ALA A 429 -30.23 -14.16 1.87
N GLU A 430 -29.63 -14.92 2.79
CA GLU A 430 -28.68 -14.38 3.76
C GLU A 430 -27.35 -13.99 3.11
N GLN A 431 -26.85 -14.76 2.13
CA GLN A 431 -25.68 -14.34 1.34
C GLN A 431 -25.90 -12.98 0.67
N THR A 432 -27.08 -12.77 0.09
CA THR A 432 -27.46 -11.49 -0.54
C THR A 432 -27.47 -10.35 0.48
N GLN A 433 -28.02 -10.59 1.65
CA GLN A 433 -28.03 -9.60 2.74
C GLN A 433 -26.62 -9.26 3.24
N ILE A 434 -25.77 -10.27 3.42
CA ILE A 434 -24.36 -10.07 3.81
C ILE A 434 -23.64 -9.23 2.75
N VAL A 435 -23.79 -9.57 1.47
CA VAL A 435 -23.19 -8.83 0.35
C VAL A 435 -23.63 -7.38 0.35
N ALA A 436 -24.93 -7.11 0.47
CA ALA A 436 -25.47 -5.74 0.48
C ALA A 436 -24.89 -4.90 1.62
N ILE A 437 -24.79 -5.47 2.82
CA ILE A 437 -24.19 -4.77 3.98
C ILE A 437 -22.70 -4.53 3.74
N LEU A 438 -21.95 -5.52 3.25
CA LEU A 438 -20.52 -5.39 2.98
C LEU A 438 -20.24 -4.35 1.90
N GLU A 439 -20.95 -4.38 0.76
CA GLU A 439 -20.78 -3.39 -0.32
C GLU A 439 -21.01 -1.97 0.20
N ASN A 440 -22.08 -1.75 0.93
CA ASN A 440 -22.40 -0.42 1.50
C ASN A 440 -21.30 0.06 2.44
N LYS A 441 -20.94 -0.76 3.44
CA LYS A 441 -19.97 -0.36 4.48
C LYS A 441 -18.54 -0.27 3.94
N LEU A 442 -18.12 -1.14 3.04
CA LEU A 442 -16.79 -1.10 2.45
C LEU A 442 -16.65 0.11 1.50
N THR A 443 -17.68 0.44 0.71
CA THR A 443 -17.70 1.67 -0.10
C THR A 443 -17.56 2.91 0.76
N ALA A 444 -18.26 2.98 1.89
CA ALA A 444 -18.11 4.11 2.82
C ALA A 444 -16.67 4.18 3.40
N CYS A 445 -16.06 3.04 3.71
CA CYS A 445 -14.65 2.99 4.13
C CYS A 445 -13.70 3.50 3.05
N ASP A 446 -13.95 3.16 1.78
CA ASP A 446 -13.12 3.61 0.65
C ASP A 446 -13.22 5.13 0.47
N GLN A 447 -14.44 5.68 0.51
CA GLN A 447 -14.67 7.12 0.43
C GLN A 447 -13.96 7.87 1.56
N LEU A 448 -14.08 7.36 2.79
CA LEU A 448 -13.41 7.95 3.95
C LEU A 448 -11.87 7.86 3.84
N ALA A 449 -11.33 6.76 3.35
CA ALA A 449 -9.89 6.61 3.14
C ALA A 449 -9.34 7.61 2.12
N VAL A 450 -10.07 7.89 1.03
CA VAL A 450 -9.72 8.90 0.03
C VAL A 450 -9.73 10.30 0.65
N GLU A 451 -10.75 10.64 1.43
CA GLU A 451 -10.84 11.96 2.08
C GLU A 451 -9.73 12.15 3.12
N LEU A 452 -9.42 11.14 3.92
CA LEU A 452 -8.30 11.19 4.87
C LEU A 452 -6.94 11.38 4.18
N ALA A 453 -6.71 10.70 3.05
CA ALA A 453 -5.49 10.88 2.26
C ALA A 453 -5.37 12.32 1.73
N LYS A 454 -6.47 12.92 1.29
CA LYS A 454 -6.54 14.32 0.87
C LYS A 454 -6.23 15.27 2.02
N GLN A 455 -6.83 15.05 3.19
CA GLN A 455 -6.61 15.89 4.38
C GLN A 455 -5.17 15.79 4.89
N LEU A 456 -4.55 14.60 4.85
CA LEU A 456 -3.14 14.43 5.19
C LEU A 456 -2.24 15.28 4.27
N LYS A 457 -2.49 15.23 2.97
CA LYS A 457 -1.74 16.06 2.01
C LYS A 457 -1.95 17.56 2.26
N GLN A 458 -3.17 17.98 2.59
CA GLN A 458 -3.48 19.38 2.91
C GLN A 458 -2.77 19.83 4.21
N ALA A 459 -2.72 18.99 5.23
CA ALA A 459 -2.02 19.29 6.47
C ALA A 459 -0.50 19.48 6.26
N GLU A 460 0.11 18.67 5.39
CA GLU A 460 1.52 18.86 5.01
C GLU A 460 1.76 20.20 4.30
N LEU A 461 0.85 20.60 3.40
CA LEU A 461 0.95 21.88 2.69
C LEU A 461 0.72 23.07 3.63
N LEU A 462 -0.03 22.89 4.71
CA LEU A 462 -0.29 23.94 5.67
C LEU A 462 0.97 24.38 6.41
N LYS A 463 1.90 23.47 6.73
CA LYS A 463 3.21 23.84 7.30
C LYS A 463 3.98 24.80 6.40
N GLN A 464 4.01 24.55 5.11
CA GLN A 464 4.66 25.45 4.14
C GLN A 464 3.97 26.82 4.06
N ALA A 465 2.63 26.84 4.12
CA ALA A 465 1.88 28.08 4.14
C ALA A 465 2.14 28.92 5.41
N VAL A 466 2.29 28.27 6.57
CA VAL A 466 2.68 28.91 7.83
C VAL A 466 4.05 29.56 7.70
N LEU A 467 5.06 28.84 7.20
CA LEU A 467 6.39 29.40 6.98
C LEU A 467 6.36 30.58 6.00
N LYS A 468 5.64 30.44 4.90
CA LYS A 468 5.50 31.53 3.92
C LYS A 468 4.87 32.77 4.55
N ALA A 469 3.82 32.63 5.36
CA ALA A 469 3.19 33.73 6.07
C ALA A 469 4.13 34.37 7.11
N ALA A 470 4.91 33.56 7.81
CA ALA A 470 5.89 34.03 8.79
C ALA A 470 6.92 34.96 8.15
N PHE A 471 7.51 34.55 7.04
CA PHE A 471 8.59 35.30 6.38
C PHE A 471 8.13 36.33 5.36
N SER A 472 6.81 36.44 5.13
CA SER A 472 6.21 37.60 4.47
C SER A 472 5.78 38.72 5.43
N GLY A 473 5.87 38.48 6.74
CA GLY A 473 5.46 39.40 7.79
C GLY A 473 3.97 39.35 8.17
N SER A 474 3.18 38.46 7.52
CA SER A 474 1.72 38.39 7.70
C SER A 474 1.26 37.41 8.81
N LEU A 475 2.18 36.67 9.45
CA LEU A 475 1.82 35.65 10.44
C LEU A 475 1.28 36.23 11.75
N LEU A 476 1.75 37.41 12.15
CA LEU A 476 1.36 38.07 13.39
C LEU A 476 0.23 39.11 13.21
N ASP A 477 -0.19 39.35 11.94
CA ASP A 477 -1.23 40.35 11.60
C ASP A 477 -2.65 39.85 11.82
N LYS A 478 -2.85 38.65 12.40
CA LYS A 478 -4.18 38.03 12.65
C LYS A 478 -4.43 37.77 14.11
#